data_44d052177a2da1d48d71178f6405e81b
#
_entry.id   44d052177a2da1d48d71178f6405e81b
#
_cell.length_a   1.000
_cell.length_b   1.000
_cell.length_c   1.000
_cell.angle_alpha   90.00
_cell.angle_beta   90.00
_cell.angle_gamma   90.00
#
_symmetry.space_group_name_H-M   'P 1'
#
loop_
_entity.id
_entity.type
_entity.pdbx_description
1 polymer ?
#
loop_
_entity_poly.entity_id
_entity_poly.type
_entity_poly.pdbx_seq_one_letter_code
_entity_poly.pdbx_strand_id
1 'polypeptide(L)'
;MSSPVNSDSSPVNPSQRALILVVERNPAVQRLERFFLEQAGYSVEFASDGVSALERARELCPKIVVTEILVPRLDGLSLCRALKSDPRTRSIVVLVFSHLHAEDRALEAGADAFIVKPIDEENLIDIVSKLLEIRKEGAGG
;
A
#
# COMPACT_ATOMS: atom_id res chain seq x y z
N MET A 1 24.78 -16.97 24.65
CA MET A 1 24.67 -15.84 24.01
C MET A 1 23.30 -15.48 23.59
N SER A 2 22.98 -14.37 23.78
CA SER A 2 21.64 -13.93 23.61
C SER A 2 21.41 -13.17 22.34
N SER A 3 22.39 -13.04 21.55
CA SER A 3 22.28 -12.18 20.41
C SER A 3 21.15 -12.51 19.45
N PRO A 4 20.78 -13.77 19.25
CA PRO A 4 19.64 -14.02 18.35
C PRO A 4 18.37 -13.39 18.82
N VAL A 5 18.16 -13.37 20.12
CA VAL A 5 16.98 -12.72 20.65
C VAL A 5 17.01 -11.24 20.38
N ASN A 6 18.15 -10.64 20.55
CA ASN A 6 18.29 -9.23 20.29
C ASN A 6 18.05 -8.89 18.84
N SER A 7 18.55 -9.71 17.93
CA SER A 7 18.32 -9.46 16.54
C SER A 7 16.86 -9.54 16.19
N ASP A 8 16.13 -10.49 16.77
CA ASP A 8 14.72 -10.64 16.50
C ASP A 8 13.90 -9.50 17.07
N SER A 9 14.30 -8.97 18.19
CA SER A 9 13.56 -7.91 18.84
C SER A 9 14.01 -6.52 18.42
N SER A 10 15.11 -6.41 17.71
CA SER A 10 15.60 -5.10 17.28
C SER A 10 14.71 -4.51 16.20
N PRO A 11 14.44 -3.23 16.26
CA PRO A 11 13.68 -2.58 15.20
C PRO A 11 14.42 -2.70 13.88
N VAL A 12 13.67 -2.94 12.84
CA VAL A 12 14.22 -2.93 11.49
C VAL A 12 14.62 -1.49 11.15
N ASN A 13 15.77 -1.33 10.53
CA ASN A 13 16.17 -0.03 10.02
C ASN A 13 15.08 0.48 9.07
N PRO A 14 14.61 1.72 9.20
CA PRO A 14 13.56 2.23 8.32
C PRO A 14 13.85 2.05 6.83
N SER A 15 15.10 2.13 6.43
CA SER A 15 15.45 1.94 5.02
C SER A 15 15.30 0.51 4.56
N GLN A 16 15.20 -0.44 5.48
CA GLN A 16 15.05 -1.86 5.18
C GLN A 16 13.61 -2.34 5.29
N ARG A 17 12.71 -1.50 5.78
CA ARG A 17 11.29 -1.85 5.89
C ARG A 17 10.63 -1.73 4.54
N ALA A 18 9.65 -2.58 4.31
CA ALA A 18 8.84 -2.43 3.11
C ALA A 18 8.07 -1.11 3.19
N LEU A 19 8.12 -0.34 2.13
CA LEU A 19 7.48 0.97 2.08
C LEU A 19 6.08 0.83 1.50
N ILE A 20 5.11 1.38 2.22
CA ILE A 20 3.73 1.45 1.79
C ILE A 20 3.40 2.90 1.51
N LEU A 21 2.83 3.18 0.34
CA LEU A 21 2.29 4.49 0.02
C LEU A 21 0.78 4.42 0.16
N VAL A 22 0.21 5.23 1.05
CA VAL A 22 -1.22 5.27 1.28
C VAL A 22 -1.77 6.57 0.72
N VAL A 23 -2.81 6.48 -0.10
CA VAL A 23 -3.46 7.64 -0.68
C VAL A 23 -4.67 7.95 0.19
N GLU A 24 -4.54 8.93 1.06
CA GLU A 24 -5.53 9.30 2.06
C GLU A 24 -5.42 10.79 2.34
N ARG A 25 -6.51 11.53 2.20
CA ARG A 25 -6.46 12.98 2.38
C ARG A 25 -6.75 13.44 3.80
N ASN A 26 -7.37 12.61 4.62
CA ASN A 26 -7.75 12.99 5.99
C ASN A 26 -6.57 12.81 6.94
N PRO A 27 -6.05 13.90 7.53
CA PRO A 27 -4.87 13.79 8.41
C PRO A 27 -5.10 12.90 9.63
N ALA A 28 -6.31 12.86 10.17
CA ALA A 28 -6.60 12.02 11.32
C ALA A 28 -6.52 10.54 10.94
N VAL A 29 -7.03 10.19 9.75
CA VAL A 29 -6.95 8.82 9.25
C VAL A 29 -5.49 8.48 8.94
N GLN A 30 -4.74 9.42 8.36
CA GLN A 30 -3.31 9.20 8.10
C GLN A 30 -2.57 8.85 9.38
N ARG A 31 -2.83 9.59 10.46
CA ARG A 31 -2.14 9.33 11.74
C ARG A 31 -2.47 7.94 12.27
N LEU A 32 -3.71 7.54 12.15
CA LEU A 32 -4.15 6.23 12.63
C LEU A 32 -3.51 5.11 11.81
N GLU A 33 -3.55 5.26 10.50
CA GLU A 33 -2.96 4.25 9.62
C GLU A 33 -1.46 4.16 9.78
N ARG A 34 -0.79 5.30 9.97
CA ARG A 34 0.64 5.31 10.23
C ARG A 34 0.96 4.50 11.48
N PHE A 35 0.21 4.75 12.54
CA PHE A 35 0.44 4.04 13.79
C PHE A 35 0.37 2.53 13.60
N PHE A 36 -0.71 2.04 13.01
CA PHE A 36 -0.90 0.59 12.87
C PHE A 36 0.08 -0.03 11.90
N LEU A 37 0.36 0.62 10.79
CA LEU A 37 1.26 0.05 9.79
C LEU A 37 2.71 0.06 10.27
N GLU A 38 3.12 1.11 10.97
CA GLU A 38 4.47 1.15 11.52
C GLU A 38 4.65 0.12 12.64
N GLN A 39 3.62 -0.08 13.44
CA GLN A 39 3.63 -1.13 14.46
C GLN A 39 3.83 -2.50 13.82
N ALA A 40 3.29 -2.69 12.64
CA ALA A 40 3.41 -3.95 11.93
C ALA A 40 4.75 -4.11 11.21
N GLY A 41 5.62 -3.10 11.29
CA GLY A 41 6.98 -3.20 10.74
C GLY A 41 7.16 -2.58 9.37
N TYR A 42 6.20 -1.79 8.89
CA TYR A 42 6.31 -1.13 7.59
C TYR A 42 6.73 0.31 7.73
N SER A 43 7.33 0.85 6.67
CA SER A 43 7.50 2.30 6.52
C SER A 43 6.31 2.81 5.72
N VAL A 44 5.81 3.98 6.07
CA VAL A 44 4.60 4.51 5.45
C VAL A 44 4.81 5.93 4.98
N GLU A 45 4.39 6.20 3.75
CA GLU A 45 4.31 7.55 3.20
C GLU A 45 2.88 7.79 2.76
N PHE A 46 2.48 9.04 2.74
CA PHE A 46 1.12 9.39 2.37
C PHE A 46 1.10 10.36 1.21
N ALA A 47 0.04 10.26 0.41
CA ALA A 47 -0.30 11.28 -0.58
C ALA A 47 -1.76 11.64 -0.37
N SER A 48 -2.10 12.89 -0.55
CA SER A 48 -3.46 13.36 -0.30
C SER A 48 -4.34 13.37 -1.53
N ASP A 49 -3.77 13.09 -2.69
CA ASP A 49 -4.52 13.04 -3.96
C ASP A 49 -3.83 12.11 -4.94
N GLY A 50 -4.52 11.79 -6.02
CA GLY A 50 -4.02 10.82 -6.97
C GLY A 50 -2.82 11.30 -7.80
N VAL A 51 -2.74 12.58 -8.10
CA VAL A 51 -1.60 13.11 -8.87
C VAL A 51 -0.33 13.04 -8.03
N SER A 52 -0.40 13.52 -6.79
CA SER A 52 0.73 13.43 -5.87
C SER A 52 1.12 11.97 -5.62
N ALA A 53 0.13 11.09 -5.52
CA ALA A 53 0.39 9.67 -5.32
C ALA A 53 1.17 9.07 -6.48
N LEU A 54 0.80 9.42 -7.70
CA LEU A 54 1.51 8.92 -8.87
C LEU A 54 2.96 9.41 -8.90
N GLU A 55 3.16 10.68 -8.60
CA GLU A 55 4.51 11.25 -8.53
C GLU A 55 5.35 10.57 -7.46
N ARG A 56 4.78 10.41 -6.27
CA ARG A 56 5.51 9.78 -5.17
C ARG A 56 5.80 8.29 -5.45
N ALA A 57 4.87 7.61 -6.10
CA ALA A 57 5.09 6.21 -6.46
C ALA A 57 6.28 6.07 -7.42
N ARG A 58 6.40 6.99 -8.36
CA ARG A 58 7.54 6.99 -9.29
C ARG A 58 8.85 7.28 -8.60
N GLU A 59 8.84 8.19 -7.62
CA GLU A 59 10.04 8.55 -6.88
C GLU A 59 10.44 7.48 -5.88
N LEU A 60 9.48 6.98 -5.13
CA LEU A 60 9.75 6.13 -3.97
C LEU A 60 9.75 4.65 -4.29
N CYS A 61 9.08 4.26 -5.37
CA CYS A 61 8.92 2.86 -5.76
C CYS A 61 8.49 2.00 -4.57
N PRO A 62 7.34 2.32 -3.93
CA PRO A 62 6.89 1.54 -2.77
C PRO A 62 6.59 0.11 -3.17
N LYS A 63 6.53 -0.77 -2.19
CA LYS A 63 6.14 -2.16 -2.44
C LYS A 63 4.65 -2.27 -2.74
N ILE A 64 3.86 -1.40 -2.12
CA ILE A 64 2.41 -1.42 -2.31
C ILE A 64 1.87 0.00 -2.23
N VAL A 65 0.86 0.27 -3.05
CA VAL A 65 0.05 1.48 -2.97
C VAL A 65 -1.33 1.07 -2.49
N VAL A 66 -1.81 1.71 -1.43
CA VAL A 66 -3.15 1.47 -0.90
C VAL A 66 -3.96 2.73 -1.18
N THR A 67 -5.03 2.62 -1.94
CA THR A 67 -5.79 3.80 -2.35
C THR A 67 -7.29 3.60 -2.29
N GLU A 68 -7.99 4.68 -1.96
CA GLU A 68 -9.42 4.84 -2.17
C GLU A 68 -9.68 5.07 -3.65
N ILE A 69 -10.91 4.76 -4.10
CA ILE A 69 -11.33 5.15 -5.45
C ILE A 69 -11.57 6.66 -5.50
N LEU A 70 -12.30 7.18 -4.53
CA LEU A 70 -12.69 8.60 -4.53
C LEU A 70 -11.61 9.44 -3.87
N VAL A 71 -10.57 9.75 -4.63
CA VAL A 71 -9.52 10.69 -4.19
C VAL A 71 -9.45 11.85 -5.17
N PRO A 72 -9.05 13.03 -4.70
CA PRO A 72 -9.03 14.22 -5.56
C PRO A 72 -7.99 14.13 -6.67
N ARG A 73 -8.20 14.89 -7.70
CA ARG A 73 -7.31 15.19 -8.82
C ARG A 73 -7.10 14.02 -9.77
N LEU A 74 -6.95 12.82 -9.28
CA LEU A 74 -6.86 11.61 -10.09
C LEU A 74 -7.45 10.49 -9.25
N ASP A 75 -8.57 9.92 -9.69
CA ASP A 75 -9.22 8.88 -8.88
C ASP A 75 -8.39 7.61 -8.78
N GLY A 76 -8.73 6.76 -7.82
CA GLY A 76 -7.93 5.57 -7.53
C GLY A 76 -7.87 4.57 -8.66
N LEU A 77 -8.91 4.46 -9.48
CA LEU A 77 -8.88 3.55 -10.63
C LEU A 77 -7.95 4.07 -11.71
N SER A 78 -8.01 5.36 -11.98
CA SER A 78 -7.10 6.00 -12.94
C SER A 78 -5.66 5.94 -12.46
N LEU A 79 -5.45 6.13 -11.16
CA LEU A 79 -4.13 5.97 -10.56
C LEU A 79 -3.61 4.55 -10.78
N CYS A 80 -4.46 3.57 -10.52
CA CYS A 80 -4.09 2.16 -10.72
C CYS A 80 -3.67 1.90 -12.15
N ARG A 81 -4.48 2.35 -13.12
CA ARG A 81 -4.15 2.18 -14.54
C ARG A 81 -2.82 2.83 -14.89
N ALA A 82 -2.59 4.04 -14.37
CA ALA A 82 -1.34 4.75 -14.65
C ALA A 82 -0.14 4.00 -14.09
N LEU A 83 -0.25 3.49 -12.86
CA LEU A 83 0.82 2.71 -12.25
C LEU A 83 1.12 1.45 -13.04
N LYS A 84 0.07 0.73 -13.45
CA LYS A 84 0.25 -0.55 -14.14
C LYS A 84 0.68 -0.39 -15.59
N SER A 85 0.51 0.79 -16.17
CA SER A 85 0.90 1.07 -17.55
C SER A 85 2.34 1.56 -17.68
N ASP A 86 2.98 1.92 -16.59
CA ASP A 86 4.33 2.48 -16.60
C ASP A 86 5.34 1.41 -16.20
N PRO A 87 6.34 1.10 -17.04
CA PRO A 87 7.35 0.09 -16.68
C PRO A 87 8.04 0.36 -15.35
N ARG A 88 8.11 1.63 -14.93
CA ARG A 88 8.78 1.99 -13.67
C ARG A 88 7.96 1.62 -12.45
N THR A 89 6.63 1.49 -12.59
CA THR A 89 5.74 1.30 -11.44
C THR A 89 4.83 0.09 -11.55
N ARG A 90 4.82 -0.60 -12.69
CA ARG A 90 3.85 -1.70 -12.90
C ARG A 90 4.05 -2.87 -11.96
N SER A 91 5.23 -3.00 -11.35
CA SER A 91 5.47 -4.07 -10.40
C SER A 91 4.99 -3.74 -8.99
N ILE A 92 4.57 -2.50 -8.74
CA ILE A 92 4.03 -2.12 -7.44
C ILE A 92 2.69 -2.83 -7.24
N VAL A 93 2.50 -3.43 -6.09
CA VAL A 93 1.21 -4.04 -5.73
C VAL A 93 0.21 -2.91 -5.47
N VAL A 94 -0.98 -2.99 -6.05
CA VAL A 94 -2.01 -1.97 -5.84
C VAL A 94 -3.21 -2.59 -5.15
N LEU A 95 -3.52 -2.08 -3.97
CA LEU A 95 -4.70 -2.46 -3.20
C LEU A 95 -5.67 -1.28 -3.22
N VAL A 96 -6.84 -1.52 -3.79
CA VAL A 96 -7.89 -0.50 -3.84
C VAL A 96 -8.92 -0.84 -2.79
N PHE A 97 -9.32 0.15 -1.97
CA PHE A 97 -10.43 -0.08 -1.08
C PHE A 97 -11.38 1.12 -1.10
N SER A 98 -12.67 0.83 -0.93
CA SER A 98 -13.69 1.83 -1.10
C SER A 98 -15.00 1.38 -0.49
N HIS A 99 -15.87 2.35 -0.20
CA HIS A 99 -17.25 2.03 0.17
C HIS A 99 -18.06 1.58 -1.04
N LEU A 100 -17.56 1.83 -2.25
CA LEU A 100 -18.25 1.45 -3.47
C LEU A 100 -18.02 -0.03 -3.76
N HIS A 101 -19.04 -0.70 -4.29
CA HIS A 101 -18.90 -2.08 -4.72
C HIS A 101 -18.41 -2.08 -6.16
N ALA A 102 -17.11 -1.88 -6.33
CA ALA A 102 -16.51 -1.68 -7.64
C ALA A 102 -15.35 -2.64 -7.89
N GLU A 103 -15.46 -3.86 -7.37
CA GLU A 103 -14.40 -4.84 -7.48
C GLU A 103 -14.01 -5.12 -8.93
N ASP A 104 -15.01 -5.35 -9.78
CA ASP A 104 -14.73 -5.66 -11.19
C ASP A 104 -13.98 -4.53 -11.87
N ARG A 105 -14.37 -3.30 -11.58
CA ARG A 105 -13.72 -2.13 -12.19
C ARG A 105 -12.31 -1.96 -11.68
N ALA A 106 -12.07 -2.25 -10.41
CA ALA A 106 -10.74 -2.18 -9.83
C ALA A 106 -9.82 -3.23 -10.46
N LEU A 107 -10.31 -4.45 -10.60
CA LEU A 107 -9.53 -5.51 -11.21
C LEU A 107 -9.25 -5.23 -12.68
N GLU A 108 -10.22 -4.68 -13.42
CA GLU A 108 -10.01 -4.27 -14.80
C GLU A 108 -8.96 -3.16 -14.92
N ALA A 109 -8.87 -2.31 -13.91
CA ALA A 109 -7.85 -1.26 -13.87
C ALA A 109 -6.47 -1.80 -13.54
N GLY A 110 -6.37 -3.07 -13.18
CA GLY A 110 -5.10 -3.72 -12.87
C GLY A 110 -4.80 -3.86 -11.39
N ALA A 111 -5.77 -3.57 -10.52
CA ALA A 111 -5.56 -3.71 -9.08
C ALA A 111 -5.28 -5.16 -8.72
N ASP A 112 -4.38 -5.36 -7.77
CA ASP A 112 -4.05 -6.70 -7.31
C ASP A 112 -5.06 -7.21 -6.30
N ALA A 113 -5.76 -6.30 -5.62
CA ALA A 113 -6.82 -6.68 -4.69
C ALA A 113 -7.78 -5.52 -4.49
N PHE A 114 -8.98 -5.83 -4.05
CA PHE A 114 -10.01 -4.84 -3.75
C PHE A 114 -10.71 -5.22 -2.45
N ILE A 115 -10.97 -4.23 -1.61
CA ILE A 115 -11.65 -4.43 -0.34
C ILE A 115 -12.78 -3.42 -0.22
N VAL A 116 -13.95 -3.87 0.20
CA VAL A 116 -15.07 -2.98 0.49
C VAL A 116 -14.95 -2.52 1.94
N LYS A 117 -15.02 -1.21 2.14
CA LYS A 117 -15.03 -0.62 3.49
C LYS A 117 -16.41 -0.82 4.14
N PRO A 118 -16.49 -0.85 5.46
CA PRO A 118 -15.41 -0.61 6.41
C PRO A 118 -14.58 -1.86 6.67
N ILE A 119 -13.30 -1.65 6.99
CA ILE A 119 -12.41 -2.73 7.37
C ILE A 119 -11.58 -2.22 8.54
N ASP A 120 -11.33 -3.06 9.52
CA ASP A 120 -10.51 -2.65 10.64
C ASP A 120 -9.02 -2.76 10.30
N GLU A 121 -8.18 -2.12 11.12
CA GLU A 121 -6.76 -2.01 10.85
C GLU A 121 -6.05 -3.36 10.87
N GLU A 122 -6.47 -4.28 11.74
CA GLU A 122 -5.87 -5.61 11.77
C GLU A 122 -6.06 -6.35 10.47
N ASN A 123 -7.27 -6.31 9.93
CA ASN A 123 -7.57 -6.97 8.66
C ASN A 123 -6.83 -6.32 7.50
N LEU A 124 -6.71 -5.00 7.53
CA LEU A 124 -5.93 -4.29 6.52
C LEU A 124 -4.47 -4.74 6.55
N ILE A 125 -3.89 -4.82 7.73
CA ILE A 125 -2.50 -5.26 7.88
C ILE A 125 -2.34 -6.69 7.38
N ASP A 126 -3.27 -7.58 7.71
CA ASP A 126 -3.22 -8.97 7.26
C ASP A 126 -3.23 -9.06 5.74
N ILE A 127 -4.09 -8.28 5.10
CA ILE A 127 -4.21 -8.30 3.65
C ILE A 127 -2.93 -7.75 3.00
N VAL A 128 -2.42 -6.63 3.53
CA VAL A 128 -1.17 -6.06 3.04
C VAL A 128 -0.03 -7.09 3.15
N SER A 129 0.08 -7.72 4.31
CA SER A 129 1.13 -8.71 4.55
C SER A 129 1.02 -9.88 3.59
N LYS A 130 -0.19 -10.37 3.36
CA LYS A 130 -0.40 -11.49 2.44
C LYS A 130 -0.08 -11.11 1.01
N LEU A 131 -0.47 -9.93 0.58
CA LEU A 131 -0.18 -9.47 -0.78
C LEU A 131 1.33 -9.36 -1.01
N LEU A 132 2.06 -8.87 -0.03
CA LEU A 132 3.51 -8.73 -0.16
C LEU A 132 4.21 -10.08 -0.11
N GLU A 133 3.69 -11.03 0.65
CA GLU A 133 4.23 -12.40 0.66
C GLU A 133 4.05 -13.10 -0.67
N ILE A 134 2.86 -13.00 -1.24
CA ILE A 134 2.56 -13.61 -2.53
C ILE A 134 3.50 -13.04 -3.59
N ARG A 135 3.69 -11.71 -3.58
CA ARG A 135 4.56 -11.04 -4.53
C ARG A 135 6.00 -11.53 -4.38
N LYS A 136 6.47 -11.63 -3.14
CA LYS A 136 7.81 -12.09 -2.85
C LYS A 136 8.02 -13.53 -3.32
N GLU A 137 7.06 -14.39 -3.05
CA GLU A 137 7.11 -15.78 -3.48
C GLU A 137 7.11 -15.89 -5.00
N GLY A 138 6.25 -15.12 -5.64
CA GLY A 138 6.20 -15.10 -7.10
C GLY A 138 7.49 -14.61 -7.71
N ALA A 139 8.11 -13.61 -7.11
CA ALA A 139 9.40 -13.10 -7.59
C ALA A 139 10.52 -14.09 -7.32
N GLY A 140 10.44 -14.84 -6.24
CA GLY A 140 11.45 -15.83 -5.90
C GLY A 140 11.31 -17.12 -6.67
N GLY A 141 10.12 -17.34 -7.17
CA GLY A 141 9.89 -18.52 -7.96
C GLY A 141 10.32 -18.34 -9.37
#